data_ca4ce5d4e19cb5d3f9d2886562eb0543
#
_entry.id   ca4ce5d4e19cb5d3f9d2886562eb0543
#
_cell.length_a   1.000
_cell.length_b   1.000
_cell.length_c   1.000
_cell.angle_alpha   90.00
_cell.angle_beta   90.00
_cell.angle_gamma   90.00
#
_symmetry.space_group_name_H-M   'P 1'
#
loop_
_entity.id
_entity.type
_entity.pdbx_description
1 polymer ?
#
loop_
_entity_poly.entity_id
_entity_poly.type
_entity_poly.pdbx_seq_one_letter_code
_entity_poly.pdbx_strand_id
1 'polypeptide(L)'
;MSGDFWAFAYAILQDGVLLHKYAEKIEHETNNRAEIKAILYGVKALPNNSEVEVFSDSQYALGVLSGRYRAKKNPDLVNKYKKMVATKHMKVSYNWVRGHNGDKWNELCDQLCNEAAGADLNVRTFSKERPSQRLEDMGYNELIDLYKRVRAELERRNNEIETLIKEDTNYEHRRINESEG
;
A
#
# COMPACT_ATOMS: atom_id res chain seq x y z
N MET A 1 -17.52 26.12 -13.52
CA MET A 1 -16.20 26.23 -12.88
C MET A 1 -15.72 24.82 -12.64
N SER A 2 -14.83 24.30 -13.48
CA SER A 2 -14.20 22.99 -13.24
C SER A 2 -13.22 23.19 -12.09
N GLY A 3 -13.61 22.76 -10.89
CA GLY A 3 -12.71 22.75 -9.76
C GLY A 3 -11.59 21.74 -10.04
N ASP A 4 -10.34 22.15 -9.87
CA ASP A 4 -9.21 21.24 -9.94
C ASP A 4 -9.33 20.23 -8.79
N PHE A 5 -9.82 19.05 -9.13
CA PHE A 5 -9.91 17.93 -8.18
C PHE A 5 -8.63 17.11 -8.27
N TRP A 6 -8.05 16.86 -7.12
CA TRP A 6 -6.94 15.93 -6.97
C TRP A 6 -7.40 14.70 -6.20
N ALA A 7 -6.69 13.63 -6.33
CA ALA A 7 -6.88 12.46 -5.49
C ALA A 7 -5.50 11.96 -5.03
N PHE A 8 -5.47 11.26 -3.93
CA PHE A 8 -4.32 10.49 -3.54
C PHE A 8 -4.73 9.03 -3.30
N ALA A 9 -3.81 8.12 -3.55
CA ALA A 9 -4.00 6.71 -3.28
C ALA A 9 -2.74 6.09 -2.70
N TYR A 10 -2.93 5.01 -1.96
CA TYR A 10 -1.82 4.15 -1.53
C TYR A 10 -2.23 2.68 -1.54
N ALA A 11 -1.24 1.82 -1.68
CA ALA A 11 -1.36 0.37 -1.52
C ALA A 11 -0.37 -0.10 -0.46
N ILE A 12 -0.80 -0.99 0.42
CA ILE A 12 0.03 -1.62 1.44
C ILE A 12 0.22 -3.08 1.04
N LEU A 13 1.48 -3.47 0.95
CA LEU A 13 1.86 -4.84 0.59
C LEU A 13 2.70 -5.46 1.70
N GLN A 14 2.61 -6.77 1.80
CA GLN A 14 3.53 -7.59 2.57
C GLN A 14 3.91 -8.80 1.71
N ASP A 15 5.19 -9.02 1.54
CA ASP A 15 5.74 -10.14 0.74
C ASP A 15 5.13 -10.22 -0.67
N GLY A 16 4.91 -9.04 -1.30
CA GLY A 16 4.30 -8.90 -2.62
C GLY A 16 2.78 -9.08 -2.67
N VAL A 17 2.13 -9.37 -1.54
CA VAL A 17 0.66 -9.53 -1.43
C VAL A 17 0.02 -8.20 -1.03
N LEU A 18 -1.01 -7.78 -1.78
CA LEU A 18 -1.80 -6.59 -1.46
C LEU A 18 -2.65 -6.84 -0.20
N LEU A 19 -2.35 -6.14 0.88
CA LEU A 19 -3.10 -6.20 2.13
C LEU A 19 -4.19 -5.15 2.19
N HIS A 20 -3.90 -3.93 1.71
CA HIS A 20 -4.84 -2.82 1.78
C HIS A 20 -4.57 -1.83 0.65
N LYS A 21 -5.61 -1.19 0.17
CA LYS A 21 -5.55 -0.06 -0.76
C LYS A 21 -6.58 0.98 -0.40
N TYR A 22 -6.26 2.24 -0.63
CA TYR A 22 -7.12 3.37 -0.33
C TYR A 22 -6.93 4.49 -1.33
N ALA A 23 -7.99 5.19 -1.66
CA ALA A 23 -7.94 6.44 -2.41
C ALA A 23 -8.96 7.43 -1.88
N GLU A 24 -8.63 8.72 -1.95
CA GLU A 24 -9.48 9.81 -1.51
C GLU A 24 -9.37 10.99 -2.46
N LYS A 25 -10.53 11.52 -2.86
CA LYS A 25 -10.64 12.80 -3.58
C LYS A 25 -10.37 13.94 -2.61
N ILE A 26 -9.55 14.88 -3.05
CA ILE A 26 -9.22 16.09 -2.30
C ILE A 26 -9.52 17.32 -3.14
N GLU A 27 -10.07 18.34 -2.50
CA GLU A 27 -10.42 19.61 -3.15
C GLU A 27 -9.46 20.71 -2.73
N HIS A 28 -9.21 21.64 -3.64
CA HIS A 28 -8.40 22.85 -3.38
C HIS A 28 -6.97 22.59 -2.88
N GLU A 29 -6.37 21.46 -3.25
CA GLU A 29 -4.99 21.13 -2.92
C GLU A 29 -4.12 21.01 -4.19
N THR A 30 -2.82 20.89 -4.01
CA THR A 30 -1.86 20.72 -5.11
C THR A 30 -1.47 19.25 -5.27
N ASN A 31 -1.01 18.85 -6.46
CA ASN A 31 -0.47 17.52 -6.71
C ASN A 31 0.58 17.11 -5.67
N ASN A 32 1.53 17.99 -5.38
CA ASN A 32 2.57 17.70 -4.37
C ASN A 32 2.01 17.41 -2.98
N ARG A 33 0.89 18.01 -2.59
CA ARG A 33 0.22 17.72 -1.32
C ARG A 33 -0.46 16.36 -1.36
N ALA A 34 -1.09 16.01 -2.50
CA ALA A 34 -1.69 14.70 -2.70
C ALA A 34 -0.66 13.59 -2.56
N GLU A 35 0.50 13.72 -3.21
CA GLU A 35 1.61 12.77 -3.13
C GLU A 35 2.16 12.61 -1.70
N ILE A 36 2.37 13.70 -0.98
CA ILE A 36 2.79 13.65 0.43
C ILE A 36 1.71 12.97 1.29
N LYS A 37 0.42 13.26 1.04
CA LYS A 37 -0.70 12.63 1.75
C LYS A 37 -0.75 11.12 1.50
N ALA A 38 -0.56 10.67 0.26
CA ALA A 38 -0.53 9.25 -0.06
C ALA A 38 0.46 8.50 0.85
N ILE A 39 1.69 9.00 0.95
CA ILE A 39 2.72 8.40 1.81
C ILE A 39 2.37 8.55 3.30
N LEU A 40 1.94 9.74 3.73
CA LEU A 40 1.57 10.00 5.12
C LEU A 40 0.47 9.05 5.61
N TYR A 41 -0.60 8.89 4.84
CA TYR A 41 -1.74 8.05 5.24
C TYR A 41 -1.42 6.56 5.10
N GLY A 42 -0.67 6.15 4.07
CA GLY A 42 -0.20 4.78 3.95
C GLY A 42 0.67 4.35 5.14
N VAL A 43 1.65 5.17 5.51
CA VAL A 43 2.53 4.88 6.67
C VAL A 43 1.75 5.00 8.00
N LYS A 44 0.79 5.93 8.10
CA LYS A 44 -0.08 6.06 9.29
C LYS A 44 -0.90 4.80 9.55
N ALA A 45 -1.35 4.13 8.50
CA ALA A 45 -2.17 2.91 8.58
C ALA A 45 -1.42 1.69 9.14
N LEU A 46 -0.10 1.71 9.15
CA LEU A 46 0.72 0.60 9.63
C LEU A 46 0.86 0.58 11.16
N PRO A 47 1.11 -0.58 11.78
CA PRO A 47 1.37 -0.71 13.21
C PRO A 47 2.59 0.08 13.69
N ASN A 48 2.68 0.32 15.01
CA ASN A 48 3.90 0.87 15.62
C ASN A 48 5.07 -0.13 15.47
N ASN A 49 6.28 0.40 15.47
CA ASN A 49 7.53 -0.35 15.29
C ASN A 49 7.66 -1.09 13.94
N SER A 50 6.88 -0.69 12.94
CA SER A 50 6.99 -1.26 11.60
C SER A 50 8.30 -0.82 10.92
N GLU A 51 8.86 -1.74 10.13
CA GLU A 51 9.89 -1.45 9.16
C GLU A 51 9.23 -1.38 7.77
N VAL A 52 9.38 -0.25 7.06
CA VAL A 52 8.57 0.09 5.90
C VAL A 52 9.46 0.52 4.75
N GLU A 53 9.20 -0.02 3.58
CA GLU A 53 9.74 0.47 2.32
C GLU A 53 8.66 1.26 1.58
N VAL A 54 8.90 2.54 1.35
CA VAL A 54 8.01 3.42 0.59
C VAL A 54 8.50 3.47 -0.85
N PHE A 55 7.60 3.15 -1.78
CA PHE A 55 7.79 3.29 -3.22
C PHE A 55 6.90 4.40 -3.73
N SER A 56 7.43 5.34 -4.50
CA SER A 56 6.68 6.44 -5.12
C SER A 56 7.43 6.98 -6.32
N ASP A 57 6.70 7.46 -7.32
CA ASP A 57 7.26 8.19 -8.46
C ASP A 57 7.49 9.68 -8.18
N SER A 58 6.99 10.17 -7.05
CA SER A 58 7.21 11.55 -6.61
C SER A 58 8.58 11.75 -5.96
N GLN A 59 9.57 12.16 -6.73
CA GLN A 59 10.89 12.53 -6.19
C GLN A 59 10.79 13.64 -5.14
N TYR A 60 9.83 14.58 -5.32
CA TYR A 60 9.61 15.65 -4.38
C TYR A 60 9.10 15.13 -3.03
N ALA A 61 8.05 14.31 -3.01
CA ALA A 61 7.49 13.76 -1.78
C ALA A 61 8.54 12.93 -1.03
N LEU A 62 9.20 11.98 -1.72
CA LEU A 62 10.28 11.19 -1.14
C LEU A 62 11.42 12.06 -0.59
N GLY A 63 11.81 13.10 -1.31
CA GLY A 63 12.90 13.99 -0.92
C GLY A 63 12.60 14.80 0.34
N VAL A 64 11.40 15.36 0.48
CA VAL A 64 11.04 16.16 1.67
C VAL A 64 10.72 15.29 2.89
N LEU A 65 10.13 14.10 2.69
CA LEU A 65 9.79 13.19 3.78
C LEU A 65 11.03 12.47 4.33
N SER A 66 11.97 12.08 3.47
CA SER A 66 13.26 11.51 3.89
C SER A 66 14.21 12.54 4.51
N GLY A 67 13.94 13.85 4.33
CA GLY A 67 14.82 14.92 4.78
C GLY A 67 15.97 15.25 3.82
N ARG A 68 16.06 14.62 2.64
CA ARG A 68 17.03 14.97 1.60
C ARG A 68 16.82 16.38 1.05
N TYR A 69 15.55 16.83 1.01
CA TYR A 69 15.20 18.18 0.60
C TYR A 69 14.61 18.97 1.78
N ARG A 70 14.94 20.26 1.82
CA ARG A 70 14.31 21.16 2.79
C ARG A 70 12.86 21.44 2.37
N ALA A 71 11.93 21.19 3.26
CA ALA A 71 10.50 21.44 3.05
C ALA A 71 10.19 22.95 3.12
N LYS A 72 10.42 23.67 2.02
CA LYS A 72 10.01 25.09 1.91
C LYS A 72 8.51 25.23 1.70
N LYS A 73 7.89 24.29 0.98
CA LYS A 73 6.45 24.17 0.75
C LYS A 73 5.94 22.94 1.50
N ASN A 74 4.70 22.98 1.95
CA ASN A 74 4.02 21.88 2.68
C ASN A 74 4.71 21.46 4.01
N PRO A 75 5.28 22.39 4.81
CA PRO A 75 5.95 22.03 6.05
C PRO A 75 4.99 21.41 7.09
N ASP A 76 3.71 21.73 7.03
CA ASP A 76 2.63 21.18 7.83
C ASP A 76 2.54 19.65 7.69
N LEU A 77 2.44 19.14 6.47
CA LEU A 77 2.37 17.70 6.18
C LEU A 77 3.68 16.98 6.51
N VAL A 78 4.81 17.59 6.15
CA VAL A 78 6.13 17.02 6.43
C VAL A 78 6.40 16.92 7.94
N ASN A 79 6.05 17.93 8.72
CA ASN A 79 6.19 17.90 10.18
C ASN A 79 5.24 16.87 10.81
N LYS A 80 4.00 16.80 10.33
CA LYS A 80 3.03 15.77 10.76
C LYS A 80 3.55 14.37 10.51
N TYR A 81 4.11 14.12 9.32
CA TYR A 81 4.72 12.84 8.97
C TYR A 81 5.89 12.48 9.89
N LYS A 82 6.87 13.38 10.04
CA LYS A 82 8.05 13.15 10.89
C LYS A 82 7.67 12.88 12.35
N LYS A 83 6.73 13.65 12.89
CA LYS A 83 6.22 13.43 14.25
C LYS A 83 5.59 12.04 14.38
N MET A 84 4.76 11.64 13.41
CA MET A 84 4.11 10.34 13.38
C MET A 84 5.13 9.20 13.33
N VAL A 85 6.09 9.24 12.41
CA VAL A 85 7.16 8.22 12.27
C VAL A 85 7.93 8.08 13.58
N ALA A 86 8.30 9.20 14.21
CA ALA A 86 9.00 9.20 15.49
C ALA A 86 8.13 8.62 16.63
N THR A 87 6.87 9.04 16.74
CA THR A 87 5.95 8.56 17.78
C THR A 87 5.63 7.07 17.64
N LYS A 88 5.52 6.58 16.41
CA LYS A 88 5.28 5.16 16.12
C LYS A 88 6.55 4.31 16.11
N HIS A 89 7.73 4.90 16.33
CA HIS A 89 9.04 4.24 16.30
C HIS A 89 9.28 3.43 15.02
N MET A 90 8.87 4.00 13.87
CA MET A 90 8.97 3.32 12.58
C MET A 90 10.34 3.51 11.94
N LYS A 91 10.81 2.50 11.24
CA LYS A 91 11.94 2.59 10.33
C LYS A 91 11.40 2.69 8.91
N VAL A 92 11.73 3.77 8.20
CA VAL A 92 11.21 4.02 6.86
C VAL A 92 12.35 4.20 5.88
N SER A 93 12.36 3.40 4.83
CA SER A 93 13.21 3.55 3.65
C SER A 93 12.39 4.09 2.47
N TYR A 94 13.06 4.75 1.52
CA TYR A 94 12.40 5.47 0.44
C TYR A 94 13.01 5.08 -0.90
N ASN A 95 12.18 4.54 -1.78
CA ASN A 95 12.54 4.03 -3.10
C ASN A 95 11.77 4.80 -4.18
N TRP A 96 12.51 5.40 -5.09
CA TRP A 96 11.89 6.03 -6.24
C TRP A 96 11.61 4.99 -7.33
N VAL A 97 10.40 5.02 -7.88
CA VAL A 97 10.01 4.26 -9.07
C VAL A 97 9.70 5.23 -10.21
N ARG A 98 9.86 4.78 -11.44
CA ARG A 98 9.49 5.59 -12.59
C ARG A 98 7.98 5.48 -12.81
N GLY A 99 7.27 6.60 -12.80
CA GLY A 99 5.85 6.65 -13.13
C GLY A 99 5.55 6.12 -14.53
N HIS A 100 4.40 5.50 -14.72
CA HIS A 100 3.90 4.94 -15.99
C HIS A 100 4.91 4.02 -16.72
N ASN A 101 5.63 3.20 -15.99
CA ASN A 101 6.68 2.33 -16.54
C ASN A 101 6.46 0.84 -16.20
N GLY A 102 5.22 0.41 -16.03
CA GLY A 102 4.87 -0.98 -15.79
C GLY A 102 5.05 -1.45 -14.35
N ASP A 103 5.34 -0.55 -13.39
CA ASP A 103 5.26 -0.92 -11.98
C ASP A 103 3.80 -1.14 -11.58
N LYS A 104 3.44 -2.40 -11.36
CA LYS A 104 2.06 -2.84 -11.10
C LYS A 104 1.38 -2.06 -9.98
N TRP A 105 2.11 -1.71 -8.94
CA TRP A 105 1.53 -1.11 -7.75
C TRP A 105 1.43 0.41 -7.87
N ASN A 106 2.37 1.04 -8.58
CA ASN A 106 2.27 2.43 -8.95
C ASN A 106 1.09 2.66 -9.91
N GLU A 107 0.95 1.81 -10.93
CA GLU A 107 -0.19 1.87 -11.86
C GLU A 107 -1.55 1.62 -11.17
N LEU A 108 -1.58 0.73 -10.16
CA LEU A 108 -2.79 0.55 -9.34
C LEU A 108 -3.15 1.84 -8.58
N CYS A 109 -2.18 2.53 -8.00
CA CYS A 109 -2.42 3.79 -7.30
C CYS A 109 -2.90 4.88 -8.27
N ASP A 110 -2.31 4.98 -9.47
CA ASP A 110 -2.75 5.90 -10.52
C ASP A 110 -4.19 5.63 -10.95
N GLN A 111 -4.54 4.36 -11.16
CA GLN A 111 -5.92 3.95 -11.46
C GLN A 111 -6.89 4.37 -10.35
N LEU A 112 -6.54 4.08 -9.09
CA LEU A 112 -7.36 4.45 -7.94
C LEU A 112 -7.54 5.96 -7.81
N CYS A 113 -6.49 6.76 -8.09
CA CYS A 113 -6.59 8.21 -8.13
C CYS A 113 -7.54 8.70 -9.22
N ASN A 114 -7.44 8.14 -10.42
CA ASN A 114 -8.32 8.49 -11.54
C ASN A 114 -9.78 8.14 -11.24
N GLU A 115 -10.03 6.96 -10.66
CA GLU A 115 -11.38 6.54 -10.24
C GLU A 115 -11.94 7.48 -9.16
N ALA A 116 -11.13 7.83 -8.16
CA ALA A 116 -11.54 8.73 -7.09
C ALA A 116 -11.78 10.17 -7.57
N ALA A 117 -10.96 10.67 -8.50
CA ALA A 117 -11.09 12.01 -9.06
C ALA A 117 -12.28 12.12 -10.05
N GLY A 118 -12.52 11.07 -10.86
CA GLY A 118 -13.58 11.01 -11.86
C GLY A 118 -14.95 10.58 -11.33
N ALA A 119 -15.02 10.12 -10.09
CA ALA A 119 -16.29 9.73 -9.48
C ALA A 119 -17.17 10.95 -9.24
N ASP A 120 -17.98 11.30 -10.24
CA ASP A 120 -19.26 11.95 -10.00
C ASP A 120 -19.98 11.16 -8.91
N LEU A 121 -20.63 11.85 -7.98
CA LEU A 121 -21.23 11.34 -6.75
C LEU A 121 -22.23 10.17 -6.90
N ASN A 122 -22.40 9.62 -8.11
CA ASN A 122 -23.32 8.53 -8.44
C ASN A 122 -22.68 7.17 -8.74
N VAL A 123 -21.36 7.04 -8.80
CA VAL A 123 -20.71 5.74 -8.95
C VAL A 123 -20.13 5.27 -7.63
N ARG A 124 -21.01 4.84 -6.75
CA ARG A 124 -20.69 3.96 -5.61
C ARG A 124 -20.37 2.55 -6.12
N THR A 125 -19.26 2.39 -6.80
CA THR A 125 -18.71 1.07 -7.15
C THR A 125 -17.35 0.84 -6.54
N PHE A 126 -17.18 1.18 -5.29
CA PHE A 126 -16.38 0.32 -4.45
C PHE A 126 -17.30 -0.79 -3.98
N SER A 127 -16.95 -2.03 -4.32
CA SER A 127 -17.67 -3.21 -3.88
C SER A 127 -18.11 -3.01 -2.43
N LYS A 128 -19.36 -3.37 -2.17
CA LYS A 128 -20.08 -3.23 -0.89
C LYS A 128 -19.51 -4.07 0.27
N GLU A 129 -18.26 -4.46 0.16
CA GLU A 129 -17.45 -5.00 1.24
C GLU A 129 -16.53 -3.89 1.75
N ARG A 130 -17.14 -2.95 2.48
CA ARG A 130 -16.34 -2.25 3.48
C ARG A 130 -15.80 -3.33 4.42
N PRO A 131 -14.50 -3.39 4.68
CA PRO A 131 -14.09 -3.87 5.98
C PRO A 131 -14.92 -3.05 6.96
N SER A 132 -15.60 -3.68 7.87
CA SER A 132 -16.54 -3.06 8.80
C SER A 132 -15.91 -1.98 9.70
N GLN A 133 -14.61 -1.76 9.53
CA GLN A 133 -13.79 -0.73 10.17
C GLN A 133 -12.67 -0.31 9.23
N ARG A 134 -12.45 1.02 9.08
CA ARG A 134 -11.25 1.53 8.44
C ARG A 134 -10.04 1.19 9.31
N LEU A 135 -8.89 0.82 8.70
CA LEU A 135 -7.66 0.57 9.46
C LEU A 135 -7.27 1.74 10.38
N GLU A 136 -7.60 2.97 9.98
CA GLU A 136 -7.38 4.19 10.77
C GLU A 136 -8.31 4.33 11.97
N ASP A 137 -9.48 3.66 11.95
CA ASP A 137 -10.46 3.66 13.04
C ASP A 137 -10.24 2.47 14.00
N MET A 138 -9.35 1.53 13.62
CA MET A 138 -9.02 0.37 14.43
C MET A 138 -8.06 0.74 15.55
N GLY A 139 -8.35 0.27 16.75
CA GLY A 139 -7.42 0.35 17.88
C GLY A 139 -6.15 -0.48 17.64
N TYR A 140 -5.07 -0.12 18.33
CA TYR A 140 -3.78 -0.81 18.21
C TYR A 140 -3.89 -2.34 18.33
N ASN A 141 -4.66 -2.83 19.30
CA ASN A 141 -4.83 -4.26 19.53
C ASN A 141 -5.60 -4.95 18.39
N GLU A 142 -6.59 -4.28 17.82
CA GLU A 142 -7.37 -4.79 16.70
C GLU A 142 -6.52 -4.89 15.42
N LEU A 143 -5.63 -3.91 15.19
CA LEU A 143 -4.66 -3.96 14.09
C LEU A 143 -3.65 -5.10 14.26
N ILE A 144 -3.16 -5.33 15.47
CA ILE A 144 -2.27 -6.45 15.79
C ILE A 144 -2.98 -7.78 15.56
N ASP A 145 -4.24 -7.91 15.96
CA ASP A 145 -5.00 -9.15 15.76
C ASP A 145 -5.31 -9.39 14.29
N LEU A 146 -5.63 -8.34 13.54
CA LEU A 146 -5.78 -8.42 12.09
C LEU A 146 -4.48 -8.86 11.41
N TYR A 147 -3.36 -8.23 11.78
CA TYR A 147 -2.04 -8.59 11.27
C TYR A 147 -1.69 -10.06 11.54
N LYS A 148 -1.90 -10.54 12.77
CA LYS A 148 -1.66 -11.93 13.13
C LYS A 148 -2.51 -12.91 12.31
N ARG A 149 -3.80 -12.59 12.11
CA ARG A 149 -4.71 -13.41 11.29
C ARG A 149 -4.28 -13.47 9.83
N VAL A 150 -3.94 -12.31 9.24
CA VAL A 150 -3.45 -12.23 7.85
C VAL A 150 -2.16 -13.01 7.69
N ARG A 151 -1.22 -12.87 8.63
CA ARG A 151 0.04 -13.61 8.62
C ARG A 151 -0.17 -15.12 8.72
N ALA A 152 -1.00 -15.57 9.63
CA ALA A 152 -1.32 -16.98 9.77
C ALA A 152 -1.97 -17.58 8.52
N GLU A 153 -2.86 -16.83 7.88
CA GLU A 153 -3.49 -17.24 6.62
C GLU A 153 -2.49 -17.32 5.46
N LEU A 154 -1.54 -16.40 5.39
CA LEU A 154 -0.46 -16.45 4.40
C LEU A 154 0.46 -17.65 4.61
N GLU A 155 0.85 -17.93 5.87
CA GLU A 155 1.65 -19.10 6.22
C GLU A 155 0.90 -20.40 5.87
N ARG A 156 -0.40 -20.48 6.13
CA ARG A 156 -1.25 -21.61 5.75
C ARG A 156 -1.25 -21.83 4.23
N ARG A 157 -1.47 -20.76 3.45
CA ARG A 157 -1.49 -20.84 1.96
C ARG A 157 -0.14 -21.22 1.39
N ASN A 158 0.96 -20.69 1.93
CA ASN A 158 2.30 -21.07 1.50
C ASN A 158 2.57 -22.56 1.75
N ASN A 159 2.17 -23.11 2.92
CA ASN A 159 2.30 -24.53 3.23
C ASN A 159 1.44 -25.41 2.29
N GLU A 160 0.23 -24.96 1.94
CA GLU A 160 -0.61 -25.65 0.94
C GLU A 160 0.04 -25.70 -0.43
N ILE A 161 0.62 -24.57 -0.89
CA ILE A 161 1.34 -24.47 -2.17
C ILE A 161 2.57 -25.39 -2.15
N GLU A 162 3.37 -25.39 -1.09
CA GLU A 162 4.53 -26.28 -0.97
C GLU A 162 4.11 -27.76 -0.99
N THR A 163 2.99 -28.11 -0.40
CA THR A 163 2.45 -29.47 -0.41
C THR A 163 2.05 -29.88 -1.82
N LEU A 164 1.32 -29.01 -2.54
CA LEU A 164 0.93 -29.26 -3.94
C LEU A 164 2.14 -29.43 -4.85
N ILE A 165 3.18 -28.61 -4.69
CA ILE A 165 4.42 -28.73 -5.46
C ILE A 165 5.11 -30.08 -5.20
N LYS A 166 5.16 -30.53 -3.96
CA LYS A 166 5.74 -31.82 -3.59
C LYS A 166 4.94 -33.00 -4.17
N GLU A 167 3.62 -32.91 -4.17
CA GLU A 167 2.73 -33.92 -4.76
C GLU A 167 2.92 -34.00 -6.28
N ASP A 168 3.03 -32.87 -6.96
CA ASP A 168 3.23 -32.78 -8.42
C ASP A 168 4.60 -33.35 -8.80
N THR A 169 5.65 -33.01 -8.06
CA THR A 169 7.00 -33.53 -8.27
C THR A 169 7.05 -35.07 -8.07
N ASN A 170 6.36 -35.58 -7.07
CA ASN A 170 6.27 -37.03 -6.83
C ASN A 170 5.48 -37.75 -7.93
N TYR A 171 4.45 -37.10 -8.49
CA TYR A 171 3.69 -37.65 -9.62
C TYR A 171 4.54 -37.76 -10.86
N GLU A 172 5.32 -36.74 -11.19
CA GLU A 172 6.25 -36.77 -12.34
C GLU A 172 7.32 -37.84 -12.18
N HIS A 173 7.93 -37.99 -11.01
CA HIS A 173 8.91 -39.07 -10.75
C HIS A 173 8.32 -40.47 -10.88
N ARG A 174 7.08 -40.73 -10.48
CA ARG A 174 6.40 -42.01 -10.68
C ARG A 174 6.18 -42.31 -12.16
N ARG A 175 5.74 -41.30 -12.93
CA ARG A 175 5.49 -41.42 -14.37
C ARG A 175 6.75 -41.78 -15.19
N ILE A 176 7.89 -41.20 -14.81
CA ILE A 176 9.17 -41.47 -15.44
C ILE A 176 9.61 -42.92 -15.18
N ASN A 177 9.52 -43.37 -13.92
CA ASN A 177 9.92 -44.73 -13.53
C ASN A 177 9.00 -45.81 -14.11
N GLU A 178 7.72 -45.55 -14.37
CA GLU A 178 6.77 -46.45 -15.01
C GLU A 178 6.94 -46.52 -16.54
N SER A 179 7.64 -45.55 -17.16
CA SER A 179 7.91 -45.52 -18.59
C SER A 179 9.23 -46.17 -18.98
N GLU A 180 10.11 -46.50 -18.04
CA GLU A 180 11.41 -47.14 -18.23
C GLU A 180 11.43 -48.62 -17.84
N GLY A 181 10.33 -49.22 -17.43
CA GLY A 181 10.16 -50.62 -17.09
C GLY A 181 9.29 -51.36 -18.09
#